data_4afd237d6d172aac695b129e72a8c0ec
#
_entry.id   4afd237d6d172aac695b129e72a8c0ec
#
_cell.length_a   1.000
_cell.length_b   1.000
_cell.length_c   1.000
_cell.angle_alpha   90.00
_cell.angle_beta   90.00
_cell.angle_gamma   90.00
#
_symmetry.space_group_name_H-M   'P 1'
#
loop_
_entity.id
_entity.type
_entity.pdbx_description
1 polymer ?
#
loop_
_entity_poly.entity_id
_entity_poly.type
_entity_poly.pdbx_seq_one_letter_code
_entity_poly.pdbx_strand_id
1 'polypeptide(L)'
;MALIAFTSSASTAESILKNIRISASDADTRLVLDLSKQTRYKIFTLNRPNRVVIDLYKASKISKLESTHKGKGLISNVRVAKNNPTKLRVVVETRDIVLYQGMTIPASSDQDFRLIVDLKNMYEGSKKIATSSINQSKMIIAIDPGHGGKDPGAAGKNIEEKHLVLKIAKRLVSLINSEENMSAFLTRDDDYFPCPQNKKSCGQVESLNERLDIAKRAEAVLFISIHADAFRDSRVRGATVYALSDADKIPKDGEWSAMYHVKCYSNAAVQLSGGTANEVTAFDQSLVVGDAVIEELKKVTRMRKLSVRQAAFVVLRSNEMASILIETSYLSNPGDEKFLINPINQQKIAEAILKGIKHYTAESRKGIIRIN
;
A
#
# COMPACT_ATOMS: atom_id res chain seq x y z
N MET A 1 52.70 -6.28 -33.10
CA MET A 1 51.24 -5.98 -33.20
C MET A 1 50.73 -5.70 -31.78
N ALA A 2 50.65 -4.42 -31.39
CA ALA A 2 50.32 -4.02 -30.02
C ALA A 2 48.80 -3.84 -29.94
N LEU A 3 48.15 -4.59 -29.08
CA LEU A 3 46.72 -4.52 -28.80
C LEU A 3 46.49 -3.36 -27.81
N ILE A 4 45.94 -2.25 -28.28
CA ILE A 4 45.56 -1.12 -27.45
C ILE A 4 44.14 -1.42 -26.92
N ALA A 5 44.07 -1.85 -25.64
CA ALA A 5 42.78 -2.00 -24.92
C ALA A 5 42.28 -0.63 -24.56
N PHE A 6 41.19 -0.17 -25.21
CA PHE A 6 40.43 1.00 -24.79
C PHE A 6 39.60 0.61 -23.54
N THR A 7 40.10 0.93 -22.37
CA THR A 7 39.29 0.91 -21.15
C THR A 7 38.39 2.13 -21.16
N SER A 8 37.12 1.96 -21.51
CA SER A 8 36.09 2.95 -21.35
C SER A 8 35.89 3.22 -19.85
N SER A 9 36.54 4.26 -19.35
CA SER A 9 36.34 4.75 -18.00
C SER A 9 34.96 5.40 -17.93
N ALA A 10 33.95 4.67 -17.44
CA ALA A 10 32.64 5.22 -17.16
C ALA A 10 32.80 6.36 -16.14
N SER A 11 32.63 7.59 -16.57
CA SER A 11 32.70 8.80 -15.73
C SER A 11 31.80 8.66 -14.51
N THR A 12 32.41 8.56 -13.33
CA THR A 12 31.73 8.52 -12.01
C THR A 12 31.22 9.90 -11.56
N ALA A 13 31.17 10.86 -12.46
CA ALA A 13 30.79 12.24 -12.14
C ALA A 13 29.36 12.29 -11.52
N GLU A 14 29.22 13.11 -10.49
CA GLU A 14 27.96 13.35 -9.77
C GLU A 14 26.96 14.10 -10.67
N SER A 15 25.65 13.79 -10.59
CA SER A 15 24.62 14.57 -11.25
C SER A 15 24.33 15.83 -10.45
N ILE A 16 24.08 16.95 -11.12
CA ILE A 16 23.82 18.24 -10.45
C ILE A 16 22.38 18.64 -10.68
N LEU A 17 21.61 18.80 -9.60
CA LEU A 17 20.29 19.42 -9.64
C LEU A 17 20.47 20.91 -9.86
N LYS A 18 20.08 21.39 -11.04
CA LYS A 18 20.28 22.77 -11.48
C LYS A 18 19.08 23.66 -11.16
N ASN A 19 17.87 23.11 -11.26
CA ASN A 19 16.65 23.91 -11.10
C ASN A 19 15.48 23.05 -10.64
N ILE A 20 14.49 23.68 -10.01
CA ILE A 20 13.21 23.10 -9.59
C ILE A 20 12.11 24.01 -10.13
N ARG A 21 11.19 23.43 -10.90
CA ARG A 21 10.03 24.16 -11.44
C ARG A 21 8.75 23.50 -10.96
N ILE A 22 7.76 24.32 -10.59
CA ILE A 22 6.46 23.87 -10.14
C ILE A 22 5.40 24.57 -10.98
N SER A 23 4.56 23.79 -11.66
CA SER A 23 3.36 24.26 -12.34
C SER A 23 2.15 23.58 -11.77
N ALA A 24 1.03 24.29 -11.68
CA ALA A 24 -0.23 23.75 -11.17
C ALA A 24 -1.37 24.17 -12.10
N SER A 25 -2.31 23.25 -12.29
CA SER A 25 -3.65 23.46 -12.84
C SER A 25 -4.68 23.20 -11.74
N ASP A 26 -5.96 23.27 -12.05
CA ASP A 26 -7.04 23.05 -11.07
C ASP A 26 -7.00 21.64 -10.44
N ALA A 27 -6.54 20.63 -11.20
CA ALA A 27 -6.56 19.22 -10.77
C ALA A 27 -5.16 18.63 -10.55
N ASP A 28 -4.12 19.16 -11.20
CA ASP A 28 -2.80 18.54 -11.28
C ASP A 28 -1.69 19.51 -10.85
N THR A 29 -0.65 18.99 -10.26
CA THR A 29 0.56 19.76 -9.96
C THR A 29 1.78 19.01 -10.47
N ARG A 30 2.59 19.66 -11.29
CA ARG A 30 3.82 19.10 -11.87
C ARG A 30 5.04 19.70 -11.20
N LEU A 31 5.91 18.85 -10.69
CA LEU A 31 7.26 19.18 -10.26
C LEU A 31 8.26 18.72 -11.33
N VAL A 32 9.16 19.60 -11.75
CA VAL A 32 10.24 19.27 -12.68
C VAL A 32 11.58 19.55 -12.01
N LEU A 33 12.44 18.54 -11.98
CA LEU A 33 13.82 18.62 -11.53
C LEU A 33 14.72 18.61 -12.75
N ASP A 34 15.43 19.73 -13.02
CA ASP A 34 16.40 19.85 -14.12
C ASP A 34 17.76 19.38 -13.62
N LEU A 35 18.29 18.33 -14.22
CA LEU A 35 19.50 17.62 -13.80
C LEU A 35 20.56 17.68 -14.90
N SER A 36 21.84 17.87 -14.53
CA SER A 36 22.94 17.93 -15.52
C SER A 36 23.08 16.66 -16.35
N LYS A 37 22.62 15.52 -15.82
CA LYS A 37 22.60 14.22 -16.49
C LYS A 37 21.68 13.22 -15.78
N GLN A 38 21.40 12.11 -16.44
CA GLN A 38 20.63 11.00 -15.87
C GLN A 38 21.26 10.52 -14.56
N THR A 39 20.39 10.30 -13.56
CA THR A 39 20.79 9.69 -12.30
C THR A 39 19.75 8.68 -11.85
N ARG A 40 20.18 7.70 -11.06
CA ARG A 40 19.25 6.79 -10.40
C ARG A 40 18.45 7.56 -9.34
N TYR A 41 17.15 7.34 -9.27
CA TYR A 41 16.30 7.98 -8.28
C TYR A 41 15.33 6.96 -7.62
N LYS A 42 14.77 7.37 -6.50
CA LYS A 42 13.67 6.67 -5.82
C LYS A 42 12.68 7.72 -5.37
N ILE A 43 11.38 7.50 -5.64
CA ILE A 43 10.28 8.32 -5.15
C ILE A 43 9.48 7.48 -4.16
N PHE A 44 9.00 8.09 -3.08
CA PHE A 44 8.14 7.45 -2.08
C PHE A 44 7.39 8.52 -1.27
N THR A 45 6.29 8.12 -0.64
CA THR A 45 5.48 8.99 0.21
C THR A 45 5.79 8.79 1.68
N LEU A 46 5.55 9.83 2.47
CA LEU A 46 5.52 9.81 3.93
C LEU A 46 4.29 10.57 4.39
N ASN A 47 3.58 10.02 5.36
CA ASN A 47 2.42 10.66 5.97
C ASN A 47 2.82 11.39 7.26
N ARG A 48 2.06 12.41 7.64
CA ARG A 48 2.21 13.21 8.87
C ARG A 48 3.55 13.94 9.02
N PRO A 49 3.68 15.09 8.36
CA PRO A 49 2.80 15.62 7.31
C PRO A 49 2.93 14.84 6.01
N ASN A 50 1.96 15.00 5.10
CA ASN A 50 1.99 14.35 3.79
C ASN A 50 3.15 14.89 2.96
N ARG A 51 3.96 13.97 2.44
CA ARG A 51 5.18 14.29 1.68
C ARG A 51 5.43 13.30 0.57
N VAL A 52 5.84 13.78 -0.57
CA VAL A 52 6.51 12.99 -1.61
C VAL A 52 8.01 13.22 -1.48
N VAL A 53 8.79 12.17 -1.32
CA VAL A 53 10.24 12.23 -1.14
C VAL A 53 10.93 11.66 -2.37
N ILE A 54 11.87 12.40 -2.93
CA ILE A 54 12.65 12.01 -4.11
C ILE A 54 14.11 11.93 -3.70
N ASP A 55 14.67 10.72 -3.66
CA ASP A 55 16.09 10.46 -3.42
C ASP A 55 16.82 10.36 -4.77
N LEU A 56 17.75 11.26 -5.03
CA LEU A 56 18.63 11.25 -6.19
C LEU A 56 19.99 10.70 -5.77
N TYR A 57 20.41 9.59 -6.39
CA TYR A 57 21.67 8.91 -6.03
C TYR A 57 22.83 9.50 -6.83
N LYS A 58 24.00 9.64 -6.19
CA LYS A 58 25.18 10.31 -6.75
C LYS A 58 24.80 11.67 -7.38
N ALA A 59 24.13 12.50 -6.56
CA ALA A 59 23.65 13.80 -6.95
C ALA A 59 23.93 14.86 -5.89
N SER A 60 24.20 16.08 -6.35
CA SER A 60 24.31 17.31 -5.54
C SER A 60 23.40 18.39 -6.11
N LYS A 61 23.26 19.51 -5.44
CA LYS A 61 22.60 20.70 -5.98
C LYS A 61 23.62 21.77 -6.33
N ILE A 62 23.31 22.56 -7.36
CA ILE A 62 24.11 23.76 -7.65
C ILE A 62 24.05 24.74 -6.47
N SER A 63 25.15 25.45 -6.21
CA SER A 63 25.26 26.36 -5.06
C SER A 63 24.19 27.45 -5.03
N LYS A 64 23.77 27.96 -6.20
CA LYS A 64 22.74 28.99 -6.36
C LYS A 64 21.31 28.48 -6.11
N LEU A 65 21.08 27.16 -6.09
CA LEU A 65 19.73 26.61 -5.85
C LEU A 65 19.40 26.73 -4.36
N GLU A 66 18.31 27.40 -4.05
CA GLU A 66 17.80 27.51 -2.71
C GLU A 66 17.49 26.13 -2.11
N SER A 67 17.57 26.03 -0.79
CA SER A 67 17.26 24.78 -0.10
C SER A 67 15.75 24.61 0.19
N THR A 68 14.97 25.66 -0.01
CA THR A 68 13.52 25.68 0.19
C THR A 68 12.84 26.46 -0.92
N HIS A 69 11.76 25.92 -1.47
CA HIS A 69 10.97 26.54 -2.53
C HIS A 69 9.50 26.57 -2.12
N LYS A 70 8.86 27.71 -2.30
CA LYS A 70 7.41 27.84 -2.07
C LYS A 70 6.64 27.00 -3.09
N GLY A 71 5.69 26.23 -2.64
CA GLY A 71 4.87 25.37 -3.49
C GLY A 71 3.76 26.11 -4.22
N LYS A 72 3.13 25.39 -5.15
CA LYS A 72 1.91 25.78 -5.89
C LYS A 72 0.96 24.58 -5.95
N GLY A 73 -0.34 24.82 -6.11
CA GLY A 73 -1.35 23.77 -6.21
C GLY A 73 -1.32 22.81 -5.01
N LEU A 74 -1.14 21.53 -5.27
CA LEU A 74 -1.08 20.48 -4.26
C LEU A 74 0.22 20.52 -3.41
N ILE A 75 1.26 21.19 -3.88
CA ILE A 75 2.51 21.34 -3.17
C ILE A 75 2.44 22.54 -2.23
N SER A 76 2.70 22.34 -0.94
CA SER A 76 2.83 23.43 0.02
C SER A 76 4.26 23.98 0.07
N ASN A 77 5.24 23.07 0.02
CA ASN A 77 6.65 23.43 0.14
C ASN A 77 7.55 22.36 -0.50
N VAL A 78 8.74 22.75 -0.99
CA VAL A 78 9.77 21.81 -1.45
C VAL A 78 11.07 22.11 -0.73
N ARG A 79 11.69 21.11 -0.15
CA ARG A 79 13.00 21.22 0.53
C ARG A 79 14.03 20.31 -0.13
N VAL A 80 15.25 20.81 -0.26
CA VAL A 80 16.37 20.08 -0.86
C VAL A 80 17.55 20.06 0.10
N ALA A 81 18.03 18.88 0.44
CA ALA A 81 19.17 18.70 1.30
C ALA A 81 19.97 17.43 0.97
N LYS A 82 21.26 17.40 1.27
CA LYS A 82 22.02 16.14 1.30
C LYS A 82 21.48 15.26 2.42
N ASN A 83 21.09 14.04 2.06
CA ASN A 83 20.64 13.04 3.04
C ASN A 83 21.82 12.17 3.54
N ASN A 84 22.82 12.00 2.69
CA ASN A 84 24.13 11.42 2.99
C ASN A 84 25.14 11.87 1.91
N PRO A 85 26.43 11.52 2.01
CA PRO A 85 27.45 11.96 1.05
C PRO A 85 27.15 11.68 -0.43
N THR A 86 26.38 10.63 -0.72
CA THR A 86 26.09 10.17 -2.09
C THR A 86 24.65 10.37 -2.52
N LYS A 87 23.81 11.05 -1.70
CA LYS A 87 22.37 11.14 -1.97
C LYS A 87 21.82 12.52 -1.66
N LEU A 88 21.26 13.16 -2.67
CA LEU A 88 20.47 14.38 -2.54
C LEU A 88 19.00 14.00 -2.36
N ARG A 89 18.34 14.59 -1.38
CA ARG A 89 16.91 14.37 -1.10
C ARG A 89 16.12 15.63 -1.38
N VAL A 90 15.08 15.47 -2.19
CA VAL A 90 14.03 16.47 -2.41
C VAL A 90 12.79 16.02 -1.66
N VAL A 91 12.31 16.82 -0.72
CA VAL A 91 11.11 16.58 0.08
C VAL A 91 10.04 17.56 -0.38
N VAL A 92 8.97 17.03 -0.93
CA VAL A 92 7.81 17.77 -1.41
C VAL A 92 6.71 17.61 -0.37
N GLU A 93 6.41 18.66 0.38
CA GLU A 93 5.30 18.68 1.32
C GLU A 93 4.01 18.96 0.54
N THR A 94 2.99 18.14 0.77
CA THR A 94 1.72 18.25 0.07
C THR A 94 0.60 18.67 1.02
N ARG A 95 -0.39 19.41 0.50
CA ARG A 95 -1.57 19.88 1.28
C ARG A 95 -2.47 18.72 1.64
N ASP A 96 -2.59 17.76 0.70
CA ASP A 96 -3.45 16.59 0.78
C ASP A 96 -2.66 15.32 0.49
N ILE A 97 -3.31 14.17 0.60
CA ILE A 97 -2.76 12.91 0.09
C ILE A 97 -2.78 12.99 -1.44
N VAL A 98 -1.64 12.69 -2.05
CA VAL A 98 -1.47 12.80 -3.50
C VAL A 98 -1.05 11.47 -4.09
N LEU A 99 -1.56 11.18 -5.28
CA LEU A 99 -0.98 10.22 -6.21
C LEU A 99 0.18 10.91 -6.93
N TYR A 100 1.23 10.17 -7.24
CA TYR A 100 2.34 10.71 -8.04
C TYR A 100 2.75 9.77 -9.17
N GLN A 101 3.18 10.36 -10.26
CA GLN A 101 3.80 9.65 -11.38
C GLN A 101 5.14 10.29 -11.69
N GLY A 102 6.21 9.47 -11.69
CA GLY A 102 7.56 9.91 -12.07
C GLY A 102 7.88 9.50 -13.51
N MET A 103 8.36 10.45 -14.33
CA MET A 103 8.88 10.18 -15.67
C MET A 103 10.16 10.94 -15.92
N THR A 104 10.99 10.45 -16.83
CA THR A 104 12.24 11.09 -17.20
C THR A 104 12.21 11.51 -18.66
N ILE A 105 12.78 12.67 -18.94
CA ILE A 105 13.06 13.13 -20.31
C ILE A 105 14.57 13.23 -20.46
N PRO A 106 15.18 12.49 -21.41
CA PRO A 106 16.60 12.55 -21.67
C PRO A 106 17.07 13.97 -22.03
N ALA A 107 18.34 14.28 -21.75
CA ALA A 107 18.96 15.51 -22.21
C ALA A 107 19.05 15.55 -23.74
N SER A 108 18.92 16.75 -24.33
CA SER A 108 19.14 17.02 -25.73
C SER A 108 20.23 18.11 -25.88
N SER A 109 20.57 18.52 -27.12
CA SER A 109 21.55 19.59 -27.36
C SER A 109 21.27 20.86 -26.56
N ASP A 110 19.99 21.21 -26.39
CA ASP A 110 19.55 22.47 -25.79
C ASP A 110 18.82 22.32 -24.44
N GLN A 111 18.66 21.10 -23.94
CA GLN A 111 17.89 20.84 -22.73
C GLN A 111 18.57 19.81 -21.80
N ASP A 112 18.58 20.15 -20.52
CA ASP A 112 19.05 19.27 -19.46
C ASP A 112 18.17 18.01 -19.32
N PHE A 113 18.71 16.97 -18.69
CA PHE A 113 17.94 15.81 -18.26
C PHE A 113 16.86 16.24 -17.24
N ARG A 114 15.64 15.79 -17.41
CA ARG A 114 14.53 16.17 -16.54
C ARG A 114 13.91 14.94 -15.86
N LEU A 115 13.77 15.02 -14.55
CA LEU A 115 12.87 14.16 -13.80
C LEU A 115 11.60 14.97 -13.53
N ILE A 116 10.49 14.50 -14.06
CA ILE A 116 9.16 15.09 -13.90
C ILE A 116 8.40 14.23 -12.89
N VAL A 117 7.77 14.88 -11.92
CA VAL A 117 6.87 14.22 -10.96
C VAL A 117 5.53 14.94 -11.02
N ASP A 118 4.55 14.26 -11.58
CA ASP A 118 3.16 14.71 -11.61
C ASP A 118 2.47 14.28 -10.33
N LEU A 119 1.80 15.23 -9.69
CA LEU A 119 1.02 15.03 -8.48
C LEU A 119 -0.45 15.29 -8.82
N LYS A 120 -1.31 14.35 -8.47
CA LYS A 120 -2.76 14.50 -8.55
C LYS A 120 -3.32 14.46 -7.15
N ASN A 121 -4.31 15.32 -6.88
CA ASN A 121 -5.08 15.15 -5.65
C ASN A 121 -5.77 13.80 -5.73
N MET A 122 -5.49 12.94 -4.75
CA MET A 122 -6.17 11.66 -4.63
C MET A 122 -7.70 11.85 -4.62
N TYR A 123 -8.16 13.05 -4.26
CA TYR A 123 -9.55 13.42 -4.02
C TYR A 123 -10.22 14.23 -5.16
N GLU A 124 -9.51 14.83 -6.09
CA GLU A 124 -10.11 15.70 -7.13
C GLU A 124 -10.37 15.06 -8.49
N GLY A 125 -9.77 13.91 -8.80
CA GLY A 125 -9.98 13.18 -10.06
C GLY A 125 -11.44 12.77 -10.33
N SER A 126 -12.31 12.94 -9.35
CA SER A 126 -13.67 12.39 -9.33
C SER A 126 -14.80 13.39 -9.60
N LYS A 127 -14.51 14.68 -9.78
CA LYS A 127 -15.58 15.71 -9.88
C LYS A 127 -16.31 15.80 -11.23
N LYS A 128 -15.92 15.07 -12.28
CA LYS A 128 -16.45 15.28 -13.65
C LYS A 128 -17.44 14.23 -14.19
N ILE A 129 -17.78 13.16 -13.45
CA ILE A 129 -18.81 12.21 -13.92
C ILE A 129 -19.75 11.84 -12.77
N ALA A 130 -20.64 12.74 -12.42
CA ALA A 130 -21.75 12.44 -11.54
C ALA A 130 -23.03 13.10 -12.04
N THR A 131 -23.58 12.59 -13.14
CA THR A 131 -25.00 12.73 -13.51
C THR A 131 -25.38 11.55 -14.38
N SER A 132 -25.54 10.39 -13.81
CA SER A 132 -26.46 9.36 -14.28
C SER A 132 -26.84 8.50 -13.06
N SER A 133 -28.14 8.33 -12.88
CA SER A 133 -28.82 7.59 -11.83
C SER A 133 -28.10 6.31 -11.41
N ILE A 134 -27.47 6.33 -10.23
CA ILE A 134 -26.89 5.15 -9.60
C ILE A 134 -28.02 4.41 -8.89
N ASN A 135 -28.43 3.29 -9.46
CA ASN A 135 -29.04 2.22 -8.68
C ASN A 135 -28.07 1.92 -7.51
N GLN A 136 -28.54 2.07 -6.26
CA GLN A 136 -27.73 1.85 -5.05
C GLN A 136 -27.42 0.35 -4.88
N SER A 137 -26.50 -0.20 -5.65
CA SER A 137 -25.94 -1.52 -5.35
C SER A 137 -25.08 -1.41 -4.09
N LYS A 138 -25.29 -2.33 -3.14
CA LYS A 138 -24.49 -2.41 -1.90
C LYS A 138 -23.04 -2.71 -2.27
N MET A 139 -22.08 -2.08 -1.59
CA MET A 139 -20.67 -2.42 -1.69
C MET A 139 -20.44 -3.81 -1.11
N ILE A 140 -19.94 -4.75 -1.92
CA ILE A 140 -19.66 -6.13 -1.51
C ILE A 140 -18.22 -6.24 -1.01
N ILE A 141 -18.03 -6.76 0.20
CA ILE A 141 -16.75 -6.86 0.88
C ILE A 141 -16.47 -8.31 1.25
N ALA A 142 -15.35 -8.86 0.79
CA ALA A 142 -14.89 -10.17 1.20
C ALA A 142 -14.01 -10.06 2.45
N ILE A 143 -14.39 -10.75 3.52
CA ILE A 143 -13.60 -10.87 4.73
C ILE A 143 -13.00 -12.27 4.77
N ASP A 144 -11.66 -12.32 4.82
CA ASP A 144 -10.90 -13.56 4.77
C ASP A 144 -10.26 -13.85 6.14
N PRO A 145 -10.85 -14.73 6.98
CA PRO A 145 -10.15 -15.23 8.15
C PRO A 145 -9.01 -16.15 7.71
N GLY A 146 -7.76 -15.75 7.95
CA GLY A 146 -6.59 -16.54 7.56
C GLY A 146 -6.61 -17.98 8.10
N HIS A 147 -5.82 -18.87 7.48
CA HIS A 147 -5.68 -20.27 7.91
C HIS A 147 -6.99 -21.09 7.88
N GLY A 148 -7.11 -22.14 8.67
CA GLY A 148 -8.31 -23.00 8.78
C GLY A 148 -8.03 -24.46 8.50
N GLY A 149 -8.83 -25.34 9.09
CA GLY A 149 -8.70 -26.80 8.99
C GLY A 149 -7.31 -27.30 9.38
N LYS A 150 -6.60 -27.91 8.43
CA LYS A 150 -5.24 -28.45 8.62
C LYS A 150 -4.16 -27.38 8.84
N ASP A 151 -4.43 -26.12 8.55
CA ASP A 151 -3.52 -25.00 8.77
C ASP A 151 -3.94 -24.23 10.02
N PRO A 152 -3.26 -24.44 11.16
CA PRO A 152 -3.60 -23.77 12.42
C PRO A 152 -3.20 -22.29 12.43
N GLY A 153 -2.27 -21.86 11.54
CA GLY A 153 -1.57 -20.59 11.65
C GLY A 153 -0.62 -20.54 12.85
N ALA A 154 -0.40 -19.37 13.39
CA ALA A 154 0.40 -19.17 14.58
C ALA A 154 -0.28 -19.82 15.81
N ALA A 155 0.54 -20.45 16.66
CA ALA A 155 0.09 -21.00 17.94
C ALA A 155 0.45 -20.04 19.07
N GLY A 156 -0.55 -19.52 19.74
CA GLY A 156 -0.42 -18.88 21.04
C GLY A 156 -0.37 -19.93 22.16
N LYS A 157 -0.30 -19.48 23.41
CA LYS A 157 -0.35 -20.37 24.57
C LYS A 157 -1.75 -20.97 24.77
N ASN A 158 -2.80 -20.19 24.43
CA ASN A 158 -4.19 -20.52 24.77
C ASN A 158 -5.09 -20.65 23.53
N ILE A 159 -4.62 -20.28 22.34
CA ILE A 159 -5.43 -20.26 21.13
C ILE A 159 -4.56 -20.42 19.88
N GLU A 160 -5.10 -21.10 18.87
CA GLU A 160 -4.56 -21.09 17.51
C GLU A 160 -5.11 -19.90 16.72
N GLU A 161 -4.31 -19.36 15.83
CA GLU A 161 -4.64 -18.20 15.00
C GLU A 161 -5.95 -18.40 14.24
N LYS A 162 -6.13 -19.56 13.58
CA LYS A 162 -7.32 -19.86 12.77
C LYS A 162 -8.65 -19.65 13.52
N HIS A 163 -8.69 -19.95 14.81
CA HIS A 163 -9.89 -19.78 15.63
C HIS A 163 -10.10 -18.33 16.07
N LEU A 164 -9.00 -17.62 16.35
CA LEU A 164 -9.02 -16.23 16.76
C LEU A 164 -9.50 -15.33 15.63
N VAL A 165 -8.88 -15.45 14.47
CA VAL A 165 -9.19 -14.60 13.31
C VAL A 165 -10.59 -14.83 12.78
N LEU A 166 -11.09 -16.06 12.85
CA LEU A 166 -12.48 -16.38 12.53
C LEU A 166 -13.49 -15.66 13.44
N LYS A 167 -13.19 -15.57 14.76
CA LYS A 167 -14.05 -14.83 15.70
C LYS A 167 -14.08 -13.34 15.38
N ILE A 168 -12.94 -12.72 15.06
CA ILE A 168 -12.87 -11.31 14.69
C ILE A 168 -13.60 -11.08 13.37
N ALA A 169 -13.36 -11.93 12.36
CA ALA A 169 -13.98 -11.84 11.04
C ALA A 169 -15.51 -11.96 11.11
N LYS A 170 -16.06 -12.90 11.89
CA LYS A 170 -17.51 -13.04 12.11
C LYS A 170 -18.13 -11.76 12.71
N ARG A 171 -17.45 -11.13 13.67
CA ARG A 171 -17.90 -9.85 14.25
C ARG A 171 -17.90 -8.74 13.21
N LEU A 172 -16.83 -8.65 12.42
CA LEU A 172 -16.71 -7.64 11.38
C LEU A 172 -17.81 -7.79 10.32
N VAL A 173 -18.05 -9.01 9.82
CA VAL A 173 -19.14 -9.28 8.87
C VAL A 173 -20.50 -8.90 9.44
N SER A 174 -20.78 -9.24 10.70
CA SER A 174 -22.03 -8.84 11.36
C SER A 174 -22.20 -7.33 11.43
N LEU A 175 -21.13 -6.60 11.76
CA LEU A 175 -21.14 -5.13 11.81
C LEU A 175 -21.33 -4.50 10.43
N ILE A 176 -20.61 -5.01 9.40
CA ILE A 176 -20.76 -4.50 8.02
C ILE A 176 -22.18 -4.74 7.51
N ASN A 177 -22.74 -5.91 7.75
CA ASN A 177 -24.09 -6.26 7.29
C ASN A 177 -25.22 -5.50 8.01
N SER A 178 -24.92 -4.81 9.10
CA SER A 178 -25.85 -3.86 9.74
C SER A 178 -25.85 -2.47 9.09
N GLU A 179 -24.90 -2.19 8.18
CA GLU A 179 -24.85 -0.95 7.42
C GLU A 179 -25.73 -1.05 6.15
N GLU A 180 -26.50 0.00 5.85
CA GLU A 180 -27.46 -0.02 4.73
C GLU A 180 -26.83 -0.24 3.35
N ASN A 181 -25.64 0.31 3.15
CA ASN A 181 -24.99 0.41 1.84
C ASN A 181 -23.80 -0.54 1.67
N MET A 182 -23.63 -1.51 2.56
CA MET A 182 -22.56 -2.48 2.53
C MET A 182 -23.11 -3.88 2.74
N SER A 183 -22.40 -4.86 2.20
CA SER A 183 -22.65 -6.28 2.44
C SER A 183 -21.31 -6.99 2.53
N ALA A 184 -21.15 -7.89 3.48
CA ALA A 184 -19.93 -8.67 3.64
C ALA A 184 -20.23 -10.14 3.78
N PHE A 185 -19.27 -10.96 3.36
CA PHE A 185 -19.28 -12.39 3.53
C PHE A 185 -17.88 -12.90 3.93
N LEU A 186 -17.80 -14.13 4.40
CA LEU A 186 -16.58 -14.79 4.79
C LEU A 186 -16.07 -15.71 3.67
N THR A 187 -14.76 -15.77 3.43
CA THR A 187 -14.15 -16.78 2.54
C THR A 187 -14.20 -18.19 3.16
N ARG A 188 -14.23 -18.28 4.50
CA ARG A 188 -14.60 -19.46 5.28
C ARG A 188 -15.37 -19.03 6.52
N ASP A 189 -16.43 -19.72 6.84
CA ASP A 189 -17.33 -19.42 7.97
C ASP A 189 -17.18 -20.41 9.13
N ASP A 190 -16.36 -21.46 8.97
CA ASP A 190 -16.03 -22.44 9.97
C ASP A 190 -14.56 -22.88 9.89
N ASP A 191 -14.15 -23.86 10.70
CA ASP A 191 -12.79 -24.40 10.72
C ASP A 191 -12.55 -25.40 9.60
N TYR A 192 -12.46 -24.92 8.39
CA TYR A 192 -12.02 -25.70 7.23
C TYR A 192 -10.94 -24.97 6.42
N PHE A 193 -10.19 -25.75 5.62
CA PHE A 193 -9.18 -25.25 4.72
C PHE A 193 -9.82 -25.01 3.36
N PRO A 194 -9.98 -23.75 2.89
CA PRO A 194 -10.61 -23.46 1.61
C PRO A 194 -9.88 -24.15 0.46
N CYS A 195 -10.61 -24.93 -0.32
CA CYS A 195 -10.10 -25.62 -1.50
C CYS A 195 -11.07 -25.43 -2.67
N PRO A 196 -10.58 -25.43 -3.93
CA PRO A 196 -11.45 -25.43 -5.10
C PRO A 196 -12.48 -26.56 -5.03
N GLN A 197 -13.74 -26.26 -5.41
CA GLN A 197 -14.87 -27.21 -5.27
C GLN A 197 -14.67 -28.54 -5.98
N ASN A 198 -13.84 -28.58 -7.03
CA ASN A 198 -13.52 -29.78 -7.79
C ASN A 198 -12.39 -30.63 -7.14
N LYS A 199 -11.86 -30.23 -5.98
CA LYS A 199 -10.77 -30.93 -5.28
C LYS A 199 -11.18 -31.35 -3.89
N LYS A 200 -10.91 -32.63 -3.54
CA LYS A 200 -11.10 -33.14 -2.16
C LYS A 200 -10.04 -32.59 -1.18
N SER A 201 -8.86 -32.26 -1.68
CA SER A 201 -7.77 -31.62 -0.93
C SER A 201 -6.94 -30.76 -1.85
N CYS A 202 -6.28 -29.75 -1.30
CA CYS A 202 -5.43 -28.84 -2.07
C CYS A 202 -4.19 -28.43 -1.25
N GLY A 203 -3.20 -27.87 -1.96
CA GLY A 203 -2.03 -27.26 -1.35
C GLY A 203 -2.27 -25.85 -0.84
N GLN A 204 -1.27 -25.29 -0.15
CA GLN A 204 -1.35 -23.93 0.43
C GLN A 204 -1.65 -22.88 -0.63
N VAL A 205 -0.90 -22.87 -1.74
CA VAL A 205 -1.08 -21.87 -2.81
C VAL A 205 -2.48 -21.96 -3.44
N GLU A 206 -3.00 -23.17 -3.63
CA GLU A 206 -4.33 -23.39 -4.17
C GLU A 206 -5.42 -22.85 -3.22
N SER A 207 -5.25 -23.07 -1.91
CA SER A 207 -6.15 -22.51 -0.91
C SER A 207 -6.12 -20.98 -0.89
N LEU A 208 -4.95 -20.36 -0.99
CA LEU A 208 -4.82 -18.92 -1.04
C LEU A 208 -5.46 -18.32 -2.31
N ASN A 209 -5.31 -18.98 -3.45
CA ASN A 209 -5.97 -18.58 -4.69
C ASN A 209 -7.50 -18.75 -4.59
N GLU A 210 -7.99 -19.86 -4.00
CA GLU A 210 -9.42 -20.09 -3.83
C GLU A 210 -10.11 -18.98 -3.01
N ARG A 211 -9.41 -18.43 -2.01
CA ARG A 211 -9.93 -17.27 -1.22
C ARG A 211 -10.18 -16.06 -2.10
N LEU A 212 -9.24 -15.75 -3.01
CA LEU A 212 -9.40 -14.68 -4.00
C LEU A 212 -10.50 -15.01 -5.01
N ASP A 213 -10.58 -16.26 -5.48
CA ASP A 213 -11.58 -16.67 -6.43
C ASP A 213 -13.01 -16.65 -5.83
N ILE A 214 -13.17 -16.98 -4.54
CA ILE A 214 -14.42 -16.80 -3.80
C ILE A 214 -14.81 -15.32 -3.81
N ALA A 215 -13.89 -14.40 -3.52
CA ALA A 215 -14.16 -12.97 -3.53
C ALA A 215 -14.52 -12.44 -4.93
N LYS A 216 -13.81 -12.88 -5.97
CA LYS A 216 -14.09 -12.50 -7.35
C LYS A 216 -15.44 -13.01 -7.85
N ARG A 217 -15.78 -14.27 -7.55
CA ARG A 217 -17.09 -14.84 -7.94
C ARG A 217 -18.28 -14.11 -7.29
N ALA A 218 -18.05 -13.50 -6.12
CA ALA A 218 -19.05 -12.69 -5.43
C ALA A 218 -19.01 -11.22 -5.84
N GLU A 219 -18.18 -10.84 -6.82
CA GLU A 219 -18.00 -9.45 -7.28
C GLU A 219 -17.64 -8.49 -6.15
N ALA A 220 -16.80 -8.96 -5.20
CA ALA A 220 -16.33 -8.13 -4.12
C ALA A 220 -15.40 -7.03 -4.66
N VAL A 221 -15.58 -5.81 -4.17
CA VAL A 221 -14.74 -4.65 -4.54
C VAL A 221 -13.65 -4.37 -3.51
N LEU A 222 -13.73 -5.02 -2.34
CA LEU A 222 -12.75 -4.93 -1.27
C LEU A 222 -12.53 -6.30 -0.64
N PHE A 223 -11.26 -6.67 -0.46
CA PHE A 223 -10.83 -7.89 0.21
C PHE A 223 -10.00 -7.55 1.46
N ILE A 224 -10.40 -8.08 2.61
CA ILE A 224 -9.70 -7.87 3.88
C ILE A 224 -9.35 -9.21 4.50
N SER A 225 -8.06 -9.56 4.49
CA SER A 225 -7.57 -10.75 5.18
C SER A 225 -7.17 -10.40 6.62
N ILE A 226 -7.61 -11.21 7.57
CA ILE A 226 -7.40 -11.03 9.01
C ILE A 226 -6.49 -12.13 9.54
N HIS A 227 -5.39 -11.72 10.15
CA HIS A 227 -4.33 -12.56 10.70
C HIS A 227 -3.92 -12.14 12.10
N ALA A 228 -3.16 -13.00 12.78
CA ALA A 228 -2.56 -12.75 14.10
C ALA A 228 -1.26 -13.57 14.22
N ASP A 229 -0.23 -13.08 13.59
CA ASP A 229 1.07 -13.72 13.34
C ASP A 229 1.84 -14.15 14.61
N ALA A 230 2.91 -14.89 14.43
CA ALA A 230 3.91 -15.15 15.44
C ALA A 230 5.29 -14.72 14.97
N PHE A 231 6.12 -14.28 15.90
CA PHE A 231 7.50 -13.92 15.62
C PHE A 231 8.46 -14.64 16.58
N ARG A 232 9.68 -14.95 16.13
CA ARG A 232 10.68 -15.63 16.95
C ARG A 232 11.00 -14.87 18.24
N ASP A 233 11.07 -13.54 18.15
CA ASP A 233 11.24 -12.68 19.32
C ASP A 233 9.88 -12.31 19.90
N SER A 234 9.53 -12.88 21.05
CA SER A 234 8.25 -12.63 21.75
C SER A 234 8.06 -11.18 22.21
N ARG A 235 9.08 -10.31 22.11
CA ARG A 235 8.96 -8.88 22.36
C ARG A 235 8.30 -8.13 21.21
N VAL A 236 8.25 -8.73 20.02
CA VAL A 236 7.55 -8.16 18.87
C VAL A 236 6.05 -8.15 19.14
N ARG A 237 5.41 -6.99 18.97
CA ARG A 237 4.02 -6.75 19.34
C ARG A 237 3.36 -5.63 18.54
N GLY A 238 2.04 -5.63 18.52
CA GLY A 238 1.21 -4.59 17.91
C GLY A 238 0.82 -4.89 16.47
N ALA A 239 -0.28 -4.29 16.01
CA ALA A 239 -0.89 -4.51 14.70
C ALA A 239 -0.07 -3.94 13.54
N THR A 240 -0.22 -4.54 12.36
CA THR A 240 0.37 -4.07 11.10
C THR A 240 -0.64 -4.27 9.97
N VAL A 241 -0.73 -3.33 9.03
CA VAL A 241 -1.54 -3.48 7.83
C VAL A 241 -0.63 -3.58 6.61
N TYR A 242 -0.95 -4.52 5.72
CA TYR A 242 -0.20 -4.79 4.50
C TYR A 242 -1.08 -4.59 3.26
N ALA A 243 -0.49 -4.09 2.18
CA ALA A 243 -0.99 -4.14 0.82
C ALA A 243 -0.01 -4.90 -0.07
N LEU A 244 -0.40 -5.26 -1.28
CA LEU A 244 0.46 -5.95 -2.22
C LEU A 244 1.72 -5.12 -2.50
N SER A 245 2.86 -5.75 -2.70
CA SER A 245 4.05 -5.10 -3.26
C SER A 245 3.93 -5.03 -4.78
N ASP A 246 4.54 -3.99 -5.36
CA ASP A 246 4.58 -3.74 -6.80
C ASP A 246 4.94 -5.00 -7.62
N ALA A 247 4.15 -5.28 -8.66
CA ALA A 247 4.21 -6.51 -9.45
C ALA A 247 5.58 -6.78 -10.10
N ASP A 248 6.35 -5.74 -10.43
CA ASP A 248 7.68 -5.85 -11.03
C ASP A 248 8.76 -6.41 -10.08
N LYS A 249 8.42 -6.57 -8.80
CA LYS A 249 9.31 -7.08 -7.74
C LYS A 249 8.94 -8.49 -7.27
N ILE A 250 7.94 -9.10 -7.87
CA ILE A 250 7.57 -10.49 -7.59
C ILE A 250 8.57 -11.39 -8.35
N PRO A 251 9.36 -12.25 -7.68
CA PRO A 251 10.19 -13.21 -8.37
C PRO A 251 9.35 -14.08 -9.30
N LYS A 252 9.77 -14.20 -10.57
CA LYS A 252 9.06 -15.00 -11.59
C LYS A 252 9.17 -16.51 -11.35
N ASP A 253 10.04 -16.91 -10.47
CA ASP A 253 10.38 -18.31 -10.22
C ASP A 253 9.60 -18.79 -8.99
N GLY A 254 8.68 -19.68 -9.21
CA GLY A 254 7.65 -20.21 -8.29
C GLY A 254 8.07 -20.76 -6.90
N GLU A 255 9.22 -20.39 -6.36
CA GLU A 255 9.64 -20.71 -4.99
C GLU A 255 9.09 -19.70 -3.99
N TRP A 256 7.81 -19.85 -3.69
CA TRP A 256 7.17 -19.18 -2.57
C TRP A 256 7.14 -20.12 -1.37
N SER A 257 8.09 -19.99 -0.49
CA SER A 257 7.88 -20.49 0.87
C SER A 257 6.74 -19.66 1.48
N ALA A 258 5.62 -20.32 1.57
CA ALA A 258 4.31 -19.74 1.89
C ALA A 258 4.24 -19.30 3.34
N MET A 259 5.12 -18.55 3.89
CA MET A 259 4.86 -17.97 5.21
C MET A 259 5.94 -17.06 5.82
N TYR A 260 7.21 -17.05 5.39
CA TYR A 260 8.21 -16.46 6.29
C TYR A 260 9.31 -15.58 5.66
N HIS A 261 9.10 -15.05 4.45
CA HIS A 261 10.04 -14.02 3.96
C HIS A 261 9.31 -12.72 3.66
N VAL A 262 8.85 -12.05 4.72
CA VAL A 262 8.64 -10.62 4.71
C VAL A 262 10.02 -9.98 4.53
N LYS A 263 10.47 -9.85 3.29
CA LYS A 263 11.45 -8.80 2.99
C LYS A 263 10.74 -7.50 3.25
N CYS A 264 10.92 -6.96 4.45
CA CYS A 264 10.54 -5.61 4.79
C CYS A 264 11.29 -4.65 3.87
N TYR A 265 10.74 -4.37 2.71
CA TYR A 265 11.18 -3.23 1.93
C TYR A 265 10.69 -1.99 2.68
N SER A 266 11.58 -1.38 3.43
CA SER A 266 11.35 -0.07 3.98
C SER A 266 10.95 0.87 2.84
N ASN A 267 9.73 1.42 2.88
CA ASN A 267 9.27 2.50 2.02
C ASN A 267 9.49 2.27 0.51
N ALA A 268 8.87 1.22 -0.06
CA ALA A 268 8.77 1.13 -1.50
C ALA A 268 7.79 2.20 -1.99
N ALA A 269 8.25 3.02 -2.92
CA ALA A 269 7.45 4.03 -3.58
C ALA A 269 6.25 3.39 -4.27
N VAL A 270 5.08 4.00 -4.12
CA VAL A 270 3.95 3.74 -4.99
C VAL A 270 4.32 4.30 -6.37
N GLN A 271 4.75 3.42 -7.25
CA GLN A 271 4.89 3.74 -8.66
C GLN A 271 3.60 3.26 -9.31
N LEU A 272 2.80 4.17 -9.86
CA LEU A 272 1.59 3.81 -10.61
C LEU A 272 2.02 2.84 -11.71
N SER A 273 1.58 1.58 -11.62
CA SER A 273 1.79 0.60 -12.66
C SER A 273 1.06 1.07 -13.92
N GLY A 274 1.77 1.17 -15.04
CA GLY A 274 1.44 1.46 -16.43
C GLY A 274 0.02 1.58 -16.97
N GLY A 275 -0.97 1.95 -16.17
CA GLY A 275 -2.31 2.34 -16.60
C GLY A 275 -2.31 3.76 -17.19
N THR A 276 -3.22 4.06 -18.07
CA THR A 276 -3.42 5.41 -18.61
C THR A 276 -3.59 6.39 -17.44
N ALA A 277 -3.01 7.57 -17.53
CA ALA A 277 -2.81 8.58 -16.47
C ALA A 277 -4.06 9.04 -15.68
N ASN A 278 -5.21 8.37 -15.82
CA ASN A 278 -6.50 8.74 -15.23
C ASN A 278 -7.19 7.65 -14.39
N GLU A 279 -6.60 6.45 -14.23
CA GLU A 279 -7.24 5.36 -13.48
C GLU A 279 -6.56 5.13 -12.14
N VAL A 280 -7.33 5.22 -11.04
CA VAL A 280 -6.91 4.78 -9.70
C VAL A 280 -6.93 3.25 -9.70
N THR A 281 -5.78 2.61 -9.48
CA THR A 281 -5.67 1.15 -9.50
C THR A 281 -6.21 0.53 -8.21
N ALA A 282 -6.53 -0.76 -8.23
CA ALA A 282 -6.88 -1.54 -7.03
C ALA A 282 -5.75 -1.49 -5.98
N PHE A 283 -4.51 -1.37 -6.42
CA PHE A 283 -3.36 -1.19 -5.54
C PHE A 283 -3.41 0.16 -4.80
N ASP A 284 -3.67 1.26 -5.51
CA ASP A 284 -3.78 2.59 -4.90
C ASP A 284 -4.93 2.63 -3.89
N GLN A 285 -6.06 2.03 -4.23
CA GLN A 285 -7.21 1.86 -3.34
C GLN A 285 -6.84 1.04 -2.09
N SER A 286 -6.01 -0.01 -2.23
CA SER A 286 -5.54 -0.82 -1.11
C SER A 286 -4.70 0.00 -0.12
N LEU A 287 -3.90 0.94 -0.59
CA LEU A 287 -3.15 1.83 0.28
C LEU A 287 -4.07 2.79 1.05
N VAL A 288 -5.08 3.32 0.38
CA VAL A 288 -6.04 4.26 1.00
C VAL A 288 -6.86 3.57 2.09
N VAL A 289 -7.45 2.41 1.78
CA VAL A 289 -8.22 1.67 2.80
C VAL A 289 -7.32 1.21 3.93
N GLY A 290 -6.09 0.80 3.64
CA GLY A 290 -5.11 0.41 4.65
C GLY A 290 -4.75 1.55 5.60
N ASP A 291 -4.50 2.75 5.10
CA ASP A 291 -4.22 3.92 5.94
C ASP A 291 -5.45 4.33 6.78
N ALA A 292 -6.65 4.30 6.21
CA ALA A 292 -7.90 4.56 6.94
C ALA A 292 -8.11 3.55 8.08
N VAL A 293 -7.82 2.27 7.84
CA VAL A 293 -7.89 1.21 8.86
C VAL A 293 -6.83 1.42 9.95
N ILE A 294 -5.60 1.80 9.61
CA ILE A 294 -4.54 2.11 10.59
C ILE A 294 -4.97 3.25 11.52
N GLU A 295 -5.59 4.31 10.96
CA GLU A 295 -6.05 5.46 11.75
C GLU A 295 -7.07 5.08 12.81
N GLU A 296 -7.90 4.09 12.55
CA GLU A 296 -8.88 3.62 13.54
C GLU A 296 -8.31 2.55 14.48
N LEU A 297 -7.50 1.61 13.96
CA LEU A 297 -6.87 0.57 14.79
C LEU A 297 -5.94 1.13 15.86
N LYS A 298 -5.20 2.21 15.57
CA LYS A 298 -4.30 2.84 16.56
C LYS A 298 -5.03 3.42 17.79
N LYS A 299 -6.35 3.61 17.71
CA LYS A 299 -7.19 4.08 18.82
C LYS A 299 -7.56 2.96 19.79
N VAL A 300 -7.48 1.70 19.34
CA VAL A 300 -7.94 0.52 20.10
C VAL A 300 -6.85 -0.48 20.40
N THR A 301 -5.78 -0.51 19.63
CA THR A 301 -4.63 -1.38 19.83
C THR A 301 -3.32 -0.68 19.55
N ARG A 302 -2.24 -1.23 20.09
CA ARG A 302 -0.90 -0.77 19.72
C ARG A 302 -0.62 -1.10 18.26
N MET A 303 -0.10 -0.14 17.52
CA MET A 303 0.40 -0.37 16.17
C MET A 303 1.91 -0.63 16.19
N ARG A 304 2.38 -1.65 15.48
CA ARG A 304 3.80 -1.87 15.20
C ARG A 304 4.31 -0.91 14.13
N LYS A 305 3.46 -0.61 13.15
CA LYS A 305 3.74 0.34 12.06
C LYS A 305 2.56 1.28 11.87
N LEU A 306 2.85 2.57 11.67
CA LEU A 306 1.86 3.63 11.47
C LEU A 306 1.66 3.97 9.98
N SER A 307 2.05 3.09 9.08
CA SER A 307 1.85 3.20 7.64
C SER A 307 1.64 1.81 7.05
N VAL A 308 0.89 1.73 5.97
CA VAL A 308 0.69 0.49 5.22
C VAL A 308 2.05 -0.06 4.79
N ARG A 309 2.26 -1.35 5.03
CA ARG A 309 3.45 -2.08 4.59
C ARG A 309 3.12 -2.76 3.26
N GLN A 310 4.14 -3.01 2.47
CA GLN A 310 3.99 -3.74 1.23
C GLN A 310 4.65 -5.11 1.35
N ALA A 311 3.92 -6.14 0.95
CA ALA A 311 4.39 -7.51 0.94
C ALA A 311 3.78 -8.29 -0.23
N ALA A 312 4.49 -9.32 -0.69
CA ALA A 312 4.05 -10.12 -1.82
C ALA A 312 3.13 -11.29 -1.39
N PHE A 313 2.15 -11.03 -0.55
CA PHE A 313 1.19 -12.05 -0.13
C PHE A 313 0.31 -12.51 -1.29
N VAL A 314 0.14 -13.83 -1.42
CA VAL A 314 -0.67 -14.43 -2.51
C VAL A 314 -2.11 -13.95 -2.46
N VAL A 315 -2.70 -13.87 -1.26
CA VAL A 315 -4.09 -13.40 -1.05
C VAL A 315 -4.32 -11.92 -1.36
N LEU A 316 -3.27 -11.14 -1.61
CA LEU A 316 -3.41 -9.74 -2.01
C LEU A 316 -3.25 -9.52 -3.52
N ARG A 317 -3.06 -10.60 -4.32
CA ARG A 317 -2.82 -10.53 -5.76
C ARG A 317 -4.11 -10.34 -6.54
N SER A 318 -4.71 -9.18 -6.41
CA SER A 318 -5.85 -8.79 -7.25
C SER A 318 -5.54 -7.47 -7.95
N ASN A 319 -5.75 -7.42 -9.27
CA ASN A 319 -5.65 -6.19 -10.05
C ASN A 319 -7.00 -5.45 -10.15
N GLU A 320 -8.09 -6.11 -9.74
CA GLU A 320 -9.46 -5.63 -9.92
C GLU A 320 -10.11 -5.20 -8.60
N MET A 321 -9.57 -5.67 -7.47
CA MET A 321 -10.17 -5.52 -6.16
C MET A 321 -9.15 -4.98 -5.16
N ALA A 322 -9.47 -3.90 -4.48
CA ALA A 322 -8.63 -3.40 -3.37
C ALA A 322 -8.44 -4.49 -2.32
N SER A 323 -7.21 -4.71 -1.87
CA SER A 323 -6.88 -5.85 -1.00
C SER A 323 -5.89 -5.46 0.08
N ILE A 324 -6.24 -5.71 1.35
CA ILE A 324 -5.35 -5.52 2.50
C ILE A 324 -5.30 -6.77 3.37
N LEU A 325 -4.18 -6.95 4.07
CA LEU A 325 -4.02 -7.95 5.13
C LEU A 325 -3.72 -7.23 6.44
N ILE A 326 -4.43 -7.60 7.47
CA ILE A 326 -4.32 -7.01 8.81
C ILE A 326 -3.76 -8.06 9.76
N GLU A 327 -2.52 -7.90 10.19
CA GLU A 327 -1.98 -8.55 11.38
C GLU A 327 -2.53 -7.81 12.60
N THR A 328 -3.48 -8.41 13.28
CA THR A 328 -4.18 -7.76 14.41
C THR A 328 -3.30 -7.60 15.64
N SER A 329 -2.31 -8.44 15.80
CA SER A 329 -1.19 -8.41 16.75
C SER A 329 -0.38 -9.72 16.62
N TYR A 330 0.48 -10.03 17.59
CA TYR A 330 1.34 -11.23 17.57
C TYR A 330 0.98 -12.22 18.70
N LEU A 331 0.54 -13.43 18.35
CA LEU A 331 0.23 -14.48 19.32
C LEU A 331 1.46 -14.98 20.12
N SER A 332 2.67 -14.81 19.55
CA SER A 332 3.92 -15.07 20.26
C SER A 332 4.20 -14.10 21.42
N ASN A 333 3.53 -12.93 21.46
CA ASN A 333 3.65 -11.99 22.56
C ASN A 333 2.56 -12.21 23.60
N PRO A 334 2.89 -12.52 24.87
CA PRO A 334 1.86 -12.83 25.88
C PRO A 334 0.87 -11.70 26.16
N GLY A 335 1.30 -10.43 26.02
CA GLY A 335 0.43 -9.28 26.20
C GLY A 335 -0.56 -9.12 25.05
N ASP A 336 -0.10 -9.34 23.82
CA ASP A 336 -0.92 -9.29 22.62
C ASP A 336 -1.90 -10.48 22.58
N GLU A 337 -1.45 -11.69 22.93
CA GLU A 337 -2.34 -12.84 23.03
C GLU A 337 -3.46 -12.58 24.05
N LYS A 338 -3.11 -12.13 25.29
CA LYS A 338 -4.10 -11.78 26.32
C LYS A 338 -5.09 -10.72 25.84
N PHE A 339 -4.63 -9.75 25.07
CA PHE A 339 -5.48 -8.72 24.46
C PHE A 339 -6.44 -9.32 23.43
N LEU A 340 -5.92 -10.19 22.54
CA LEU A 340 -6.66 -10.74 21.40
C LEU A 340 -7.69 -11.80 21.80
N ILE A 341 -7.44 -12.60 22.83
CA ILE A 341 -8.40 -13.62 23.32
C ILE A 341 -9.62 -12.99 24.01
N ASN A 342 -9.55 -11.72 24.42
CA ASN A 342 -10.65 -11.03 25.06
C ASN A 342 -11.74 -10.66 24.04
N PRO A 343 -12.99 -11.14 24.18
CA PRO A 343 -14.07 -10.87 23.23
C PRO A 343 -14.39 -9.38 23.05
N ILE A 344 -14.20 -8.56 24.10
CA ILE A 344 -14.43 -7.12 24.06
C ILE A 344 -13.41 -6.46 23.13
N ASN A 345 -12.15 -6.89 23.18
CA ASN A 345 -11.11 -6.35 22.31
C ASN A 345 -11.27 -6.82 20.86
N GLN A 346 -11.73 -8.06 20.64
CA GLN A 346 -12.10 -8.56 19.31
C GLN A 346 -13.20 -7.69 18.69
N GLN A 347 -14.21 -7.31 19.49
CA GLN A 347 -15.28 -6.42 19.07
C GLN A 347 -14.73 -5.01 18.71
N LYS A 348 -13.88 -4.44 19.57
CA LYS A 348 -13.24 -3.13 19.30
C LYS A 348 -12.38 -3.15 18.04
N ILE A 349 -11.66 -4.24 17.77
CA ILE A 349 -10.87 -4.40 16.54
C ILE A 349 -11.82 -4.41 15.33
N ALA A 350 -12.88 -5.19 15.36
CA ALA A 350 -13.86 -5.25 14.27
C ALA A 350 -14.52 -3.89 14.01
N GLU A 351 -14.90 -3.16 15.07
CA GLU A 351 -15.46 -1.80 14.98
C GLU A 351 -14.46 -0.79 14.38
N ALA A 352 -13.18 -0.89 14.76
CA ALA A 352 -12.14 -0.04 14.22
C ALA A 352 -11.93 -0.30 12.71
N ILE A 353 -11.91 -1.58 12.29
CA ILE A 353 -11.82 -1.95 10.88
C ILE A 353 -13.04 -1.40 10.10
N LEU A 354 -14.27 -1.60 10.62
CA LEU A 354 -15.47 -1.04 9.99
C LEU A 354 -15.39 0.49 9.85
N LYS A 355 -14.95 1.21 10.88
CA LYS A 355 -14.77 2.68 10.79
C LYS A 355 -13.78 3.07 9.70
N GLY A 356 -12.67 2.36 9.58
CA GLY A 356 -11.72 2.55 8.48
C GLY A 356 -12.36 2.32 7.11
N ILE A 357 -13.14 1.25 6.94
CA ILE A 357 -13.91 0.98 5.73
C ILE A 357 -14.91 2.12 5.46
N LYS A 358 -15.61 2.61 6.47
CA LYS A 358 -16.58 3.71 6.32
C LYS A 358 -15.89 5.01 5.89
N HIS A 359 -14.71 5.32 6.39
CA HIS A 359 -13.93 6.47 5.93
C HIS A 359 -13.56 6.30 4.46
N TYR A 360 -13.03 5.15 4.06
CA TYR A 360 -12.73 4.85 2.67
C TYR A 360 -13.96 4.97 1.76
N THR A 361 -15.12 4.41 2.16
CA THR A 361 -16.35 4.48 1.36
C THR A 361 -16.96 5.87 1.30
N ALA A 362 -16.87 6.66 2.38
CA ALA A 362 -17.34 8.04 2.38
C ALA A 362 -16.53 8.91 1.42
N GLU A 363 -15.23 8.66 1.31
CA GLU A 363 -14.35 9.30 0.35
C GLU A 363 -14.66 8.87 -1.09
N SER A 364 -14.96 7.58 -1.31
CA SER A 364 -15.41 7.07 -2.62
C SER A 364 -16.71 7.68 -3.08
N ARG A 365 -17.71 7.83 -2.20
CA ARG A 365 -19.01 8.46 -2.52
C ARG A 365 -18.91 9.94 -2.83
N LYS A 366 -17.93 10.64 -2.28
CA LYS A 366 -17.65 12.03 -2.64
C LYS A 366 -16.99 12.14 -4.02
N GLY A 367 -16.90 11.04 -4.77
CA GLY A 367 -16.20 10.96 -6.04
C GLY A 367 -14.68 11.05 -5.90
N ILE A 368 -14.20 10.80 -4.71
CA ILE A 368 -12.80 10.93 -4.28
C ILE A 368 -12.01 9.68 -4.70
N ILE A 369 -12.67 8.52 -4.69
CA ILE A 369 -12.13 7.22 -5.10
C ILE A 369 -13.18 6.51 -5.95
N ARG A 370 -12.83 5.94 -7.10
CA ARG A 370 -13.72 5.03 -7.82
C ARG A 370 -13.59 3.64 -7.20
N ILE A 371 -14.71 3.10 -6.73
CA ILE A 371 -14.88 1.68 -6.51
C ILE A 371 -15.45 1.16 -7.83
N ASN A 372 -14.70 0.31 -8.54
CA ASN A 372 -15.16 -0.32 -9.79
C ASN A 372 -16.29 -1.29 -9.51
#